data_b91e5c65ab921b7d19d296ee274f453a
#
_entry.id   b91e5c65ab921b7d19d296ee274f453a
#
_cell.length_a   1.000
_cell.length_b   1.000
_cell.length_c   1.000
_cell.angle_alpha   90.00
_cell.angle_beta   90.00
_cell.angle_gamma   90.00
#
_symmetry.space_group_name_H-M   'P 1'
#
loop_
_entity.id
_entity.type
_entity.pdbx_description
1 polymer ?
#
loop_
_entity_poly.entity_id
_entity_poly.type
_entity_poly.pdbx_seq_one_letter_code
_entity_poly.pdbx_strand_id
1 'polypeptide(L)'
;LHGTCRRQRQMCIRDSISGFGQDGPYGKRPGFDQIAQGMGGLMSITGAPGEGPMRVGVPIADLTAGLFCAMGIQTALIEREKSGKGQWVTTSLLQAQIFMLDFQAARWLCEKTVPKQAGNNHPTSVPTGVFKTSNGAINLGVAGETIWKRFAEAVNKKEWLEMPEFSSAKARLENRDYLNGLIEEVTSKKTSEEWVDELEKVGCPCGPIYSIDEVFNDPQVKHLNMAKEINTDPFGKTCLVNQPFNLNRTPNEFKQKPPKKGEHTKEILNELGIKDDELSSLEQHNII
;
A
#
# COMPACT_ATOMS: atom_id res chain seq x y z
N LEU A 1 -3.08 47.23 4.65
CA LEU A 1 -2.17 46.05 4.56
C LEU A 1 -2.50 44.92 5.56
N HIS A 2 -2.98 45.24 6.80
CA HIS A 2 -3.31 44.20 7.79
C HIS A 2 -4.59 43.38 7.49
N GLY A 3 -5.55 43.94 6.76
CA GLY A 3 -6.81 43.27 6.44
C GLY A 3 -6.69 42.19 5.36
N THR A 4 -5.86 42.42 4.36
CA THR A 4 -5.60 41.46 3.26
C THR A 4 -4.77 40.27 3.74
N CYS A 5 -3.78 40.52 4.58
CA CYS A 5 -2.92 39.47 5.14
C CYS A 5 -3.71 38.51 6.08
N ARG A 6 -4.71 39.04 6.81
CA ARG A 6 -5.57 38.26 7.68
C ARG A 6 -6.57 37.39 6.89
N ARG A 7 -7.13 37.90 5.77
CA ARG A 7 -7.95 37.11 4.84
C ARG A 7 -7.16 36.01 4.14
N GLN A 8 -5.94 36.29 3.69
CA GLN A 8 -5.05 35.30 3.11
C GLN A 8 -4.74 34.18 4.09
N ARG A 9 -4.44 34.48 5.36
CA ARG A 9 -4.25 33.45 6.40
C ARG A 9 -5.48 32.59 6.67
N GLN A 10 -6.68 33.15 6.54
CA GLN A 10 -7.93 32.40 6.70
C GLN A 10 -8.25 31.48 5.51
N MET A 11 -7.66 31.74 4.34
CA MET A 11 -7.82 30.94 3.13
C MET A 11 -6.68 29.93 2.92
N CYS A 12 -5.61 29.99 3.72
CA CYS A 12 -4.50 29.06 3.62
C CYS A 12 -4.89 27.67 4.17
N ILE A 13 -4.46 26.64 3.48
CA ILE A 13 -4.41 25.28 4.00
C ILE A 13 -2.98 25.05 4.48
N ARG A 14 -2.86 24.56 5.70
CA ARG A 14 -1.62 24.07 6.27
C ARG A 14 -1.73 22.58 6.45
N ASP A 15 -0.72 21.84 6.08
CA ASP A 15 -0.65 20.39 6.27
C ASP A 15 0.55 20.01 7.12
N SER A 16 0.43 18.85 7.80
CA SER A 16 1.50 18.31 8.62
C SER A 16 1.35 16.81 8.80
N ILE A 17 2.46 16.09 8.61
CA ILE A 17 2.60 14.67 8.92
C ILE A 17 3.64 14.55 10.03
N SER A 18 3.35 13.74 11.05
CA SER A 18 4.26 13.46 12.16
C SER A 18 4.24 11.98 12.52
N GLY A 19 5.15 11.52 13.37
CA GLY A 19 5.16 10.12 13.80
C GLY A 19 3.91 9.73 14.59
N PHE A 20 3.49 10.58 15.55
CA PHE A 20 2.46 10.23 16.53
C PHE A 20 1.33 11.26 16.71
N GLY A 21 1.32 12.31 15.92
CA GLY A 21 0.43 13.47 16.10
C GLY A 21 1.20 14.70 16.52
N GLN A 22 0.52 15.86 16.49
CA GLN A 22 1.12 17.16 16.83
C GLN A 22 1.05 17.46 18.33
N ASP A 23 0.23 16.73 19.06
CA ASP A 23 -0.04 16.89 20.50
C ASP A 23 -0.14 15.52 21.19
N GLY A 24 -0.67 15.50 22.41
CA GLY A 24 -0.84 14.29 23.18
C GLY A 24 0.47 13.75 23.80
N PRO A 25 0.42 12.56 24.45
CA PRO A 25 1.54 12.04 25.22
C PRO A 25 2.79 11.72 24.39
N TYR A 26 2.64 11.54 23.06
CA TYR A 26 3.73 11.16 22.15
C TYR A 26 4.07 12.24 21.12
N GLY A 27 3.42 13.40 21.12
CA GLY A 27 3.61 14.45 20.14
C GLY A 27 5.04 14.94 19.97
N LYS A 28 5.89 14.79 21.00
CA LYS A 28 7.31 15.16 20.98
C LYS A 28 8.26 13.98 20.72
N ARG A 29 7.74 12.76 20.55
CA ARG A 29 8.59 11.60 20.32
C ARG A 29 9.00 11.53 18.84
N PRO A 30 10.25 11.14 18.54
CA PRO A 30 10.65 10.82 17.19
C PRO A 30 9.91 9.55 16.74
N GLY A 31 9.45 9.53 15.49
CA GLY A 31 8.74 8.40 14.89
C GLY A 31 9.19 8.17 13.47
N PHE A 32 9.37 6.91 13.14
CA PHE A 32 9.64 6.40 11.80
C PHE A 32 8.67 5.26 11.48
N ASP A 33 8.56 4.92 10.20
CA ASP A 33 7.71 3.84 9.69
C ASP A 33 7.78 2.56 10.54
N GLN A 34 8.99 2.05 10.77
CA GLN A 34 9.22 0.81 11.55
C GLN A 34 8.59 0.87 12.95
N ILE A 35 8.69 2.01 13.62
CA ILE A 35 8.13 2.22 14.96
C ILE A 35 6.60 2.29 14.89
N ALA A 36 6.07 2.98 13.88
CA ALA A 36 4.62 3.06 13.66
C ALA A 36 4.00 1.71 13.30
N GLN A 37 4.67 0.88 12.48
CA GLN A 37 4.23 -0.49 12.19
C GLN A 37 4.13 -1.35 13.46
N GLY A 38 5.10 -1.23 14.38
CA GLY A 38 5.09 -1.94 15.66
C GLY A 38 3.99 -1.43 16.59
N MET A 39 3.98 -0.14 16.89
CA MET A 39 3.02 0.47 17.81
C MET A 39 1.58 0.51 17.27
N GLY A 40 1.43 0.57 15.94
CA GLY A 40 0.15 0.53 15.26
C GLY A 40 -0.43 -0.87 15.08
N GLY A 41 0.22 -1.92 15.58
CA GLY A 41 -0.32 -3.28 15.63
C GLY A 41 -0.10 -4.12 14.37
N LEU A 42 0.36 -3.54 13.23
CA LEU A 42 0.53 -4.28 11.97
C LEU A 42 1.51 -5.45 12.11
N MET A 43 2.63 -5.23 12.82
CA MET A 43 3.63 -6.27 12.99
C MET A 43 3.11 -7.48 13.78
N SER A 44 2.13 -7.28 14.67
CA SER A 44 1.56 -8.37 15.48
C SER A 44 0.71 -9.35 14.68
N ILE A 45 0.22 -8.93 13.51
CA ILE A 45 -0.62 -9.74 12.62
C ILE A 45 0.10 -10.16 11.33
N THR A 46 1.31 -9.65 11.09
CA THR A 46 2.12 -9.94 9.90
C THR A 46 3.16 -11.00 10.21
N GLY A 47 3.31 -12.00 9.32
CA GLY A 47 4.29 -13.07 9.42
C GLY A 47 3.69 -14.44 9.71
N ALA A 48 4.55 -15.45 9.75
CA ALA A 48 4.17 -16.82 10.03
C ALA A 48 3.83 -17.03 11.52
N PRO A 49 2.82 -17.84 11.84
CA PRO A 49 2.49 -18.16 13.22
C PRO A 49 3.69 -18.76 13.98
N GLY A 50 4.01 -18.16 15.14
CA GLY A 50 5.13 -18.61 15.99
C GLY A 50 6.49 -17.99 15.68
N GLU A 51 6.66 -17.31 14.55
CA GLU A 51 7.93 -16.68 14.15
C GLU A 51 8.15 -15.28 14.76
N GLY A 52 7.20 -14.81 15.54
CA GLY A 52 7.22 -13.47 16.12
C GLY A 52 6.74 -12.37 15.17
N PRO A 53 6.66 -11.10 15.65
CA PRO A 53 6.20 -9.98 14.86
C PRO A 53 7.11 -9.69 13.66
N MET A 54 6.52 -9.45 12.49
CA MET A 54 7.24 -9.12 11.27
C MET A 54 6.78 -7.79 10.67
N ARG A 55 7.71 -7.02 10.13
CA ARG A 55 7.38 -5.80 9.38
C ARG A 55 6.94 -6.13 7.95
N VAL A 56 6.15 -5.24 7.36
CA VAL A 56 5.89 -5.25 5.91
C VAL A 56 7.14 -4.78 5.15
N GLY A 57 7.39 -5.32 3.98
CA GLY A 57 8.60 -5.05 3.18
C GLY A 57 8.78 -3.61 2.68
N VAL A 58 7.72 -2.79 2.74
CA VAL A 58 7.71 -1.38 2.34
C VAL A 58 7.41 -0.46 3.54
N PRO A 59 7.74 0.84 3.49
CA PRO A 59 7.41 1.81 4.55
C PRO A 59 5.91 2.17 4.50
N ILE A 60 5.06 1.22 4.85
CA ILE A 60 3.61 1.32 4.66
C ILE A 60 2.97 2.43 5.50
N ALA A 61 3.48 2.71 6.70
CA ALA A 61 2.96 3.78 7.54
C ALA A 61 3.27 5.17 6.95
N ASP A 62 4.48 5.37 6.40
CA ASP A 62 4.86 6.59 5.70
C ASP A 62 4.02 6.80 4.44
N LEU A 63 3.94 5.78 3.60
CA LEU A 63 3.19 5.84 2.33
C LEU A 63 1.71 6.16 2.56
N THR A 64 1.08 5.50 3.52
CA THR A 64 -0.35 5.71 3.82
C THR A 64 -0.60 7.07 4.51
N ALA A 65 0.30 7.53 5.37
CA ALA A 65 0.20 8.88 5.94
C ALA A 65 0.28 9.96 4.84
N GLY A 66 1.15 9.78 3.84
CA GLY A 66 1.22 10.65 2.67
C GLY A 66 -0.09 10.65 1.87
N LEU A 67 -0.65 9.48 1.59
CA LEU A 67 -1.93 9.34 0.87
C LEU A 67 -3.08 9.99 1.64
N PHE A 68 -3.23 9.73 2.94
CA PHE A 68 -4.29 10.32 3.75
C PHE A 68 -4.13 11.84 3.92
N CYS A 69 -2.89 12.33 4.03
CA CYS A 69 -2.64 13.77 4.04
C CYS A 69 -3.09 14.43 2.72
N ALA A 70 -2.73 13.85 1.59
CA ALA A 70 -3.15 14.34 0.28
C ALA A 70 -4.69 14.34 0.12
N MET A 71 -5.37 13.27 0.56
CA MET A 71 -6.84 13.22 0.60
C MET A 71 -7.42 14.30 1.53
N GLY A 72 -6.84 14.50 2.70
CA GLY A 72 -7.22 15.54 3.65
C GLY A 72 -7.08 16.94 3.06
N ILE A 73 -5.98 17.21 2.35
CA ILE A 73 -5.75 18.49 1.65
C ILE A 73 -6.82 18.72 0.56
N GLN A 74 -7.09 17.70 -0.26
CA GLN A 74 -8.12 17.79 -1.29
C GLN A 74 -9.51 18.05 -0.69
N THR A 75 -9.86 17.38 0.41
CA THR A 75 -11.10 17.61 1.15
C THR A 75 -11.16 19.02 1.70
N ALA A 76 -10.07 19.53 2.27
CA ALA A 76 -9.98 20.90 2.77
C ALA A 76 -10.08 21.94 1.65
N LEU A 77 -9.55 21.66 0.46
CA LEU A 77 -9.70 22.52 -0.72
C LEU A 77 -11.15 22.59 -1.18
N ILE A 78 -11.84 21.45 -1.28
CA ILE A 78 -13.26 21.40 -1.65
C ILE A 78 -14.14 22.14 -0.62
N GLU A 79 -13.85 21.99 0.67
CA GLU A 79 -14.55 22.71 1.72
C GLU A 79 -14.30 24.22 1.62
N ARG A 80 -13.06 24.63 1.36
CA ARG A 80 -12.69 26.04 1.21
C ARG A 80 -13.42 26.74 0.06
N GLU A 81 -13.70 26.04 -1.05
CA GLU A 81 -14.50 26.62 -2.15
C GLU A 81 -15.91 27.01 -1.70
N LYS A 82 -16.45 26.36 -0.67
CA LYS A 82 -17.78 26.68 -0.10
C LYS A 82 -17.71 27.72 1.01
N SER A 83 -16.77 27.60 1.93
CA SER A 83 -16.70 28.42 3.14
C SER A 83 -15.81 29.66 3.00
N GLY A 84 -14.89 29.67 2.05
CA GLY A 84 -13.83 30.68 1.92
C GLY A 84 -12.78 30.61 3.02
N LYS A 85 -12.76 29.53 3.83
CA LYS A 85 -11.85 29.38 4.98
C LYS A 85 -10.85 28.26 4.74
N GLY A 86 -9.60 28.50 5.07
CA GLY A 86 -8.60 27.46 5.14
C GLY A 86 -8.63 26.71 6.48
N GLN A 87 -7.88 25.62 6.56
CA GLN A 87 -7.79 24.83 7.79
C GLN A 87 -6.43 24.12 7.90
N TRP A 88 -6.14 23.62 9.06
CA TRP A 88 -4.98 22.80 9.29
C TRP A 88 -5.32 21.33 9.16
N VAL A 89 -4.71 20.67 8.19
CA VAL A 89 -4.82 19.23 7.93
C VAL A 89 -3.65 18.52 8.62
N THR A 90 -3.95 17.63 9.54
CA THR A 90 -2.92 16.85 10.24
C THR A 90 -3.19 15.37 10.12
N THR A 91 -2.13 14.60 9.99
CA THR A 91 -2.14 13.15 10.15
C THR A 91 -0.83 12.70 10.81
N SER A 92 -0.78 11.42 11.16
CA SER A 92 0.44 10.80 11.67
C SER A 92 0.61 9.40 11.14
N LEU A 93 1.85 8.91 11.16
CA LEU A 93 2.17 7.54 10.79
C LEU A 93 1.36 6.54 11.61
N LEU A 94 1.23 6.78 12.91
CA LEU A 94 0.45 5.93 13.81
C LEU A 94 -1.04 5.91 13.45
N GLN A 95 -1.65 7.07 13.18
CA GLN A 95 -3.07 7.14 12.80
C GLN A 95 -3.33 6.42 11.47
N ALA A 96 -2.50 6.69 10.48
CA ALA A 96 -2.58 6.05 9.17
C ALA A 96 -2.42 4.53 9.28
N GLN A 97 -1.44 4.07 10.07
CA GLN A 97 -1.19 2.66 10.29
C GLN A 97 -2.36 1.97 10.99
N ILE A 98 -2.97 2.57 12.01
CA ILE A 98 -4.13 2.01 12.72
C ILE A 98 -5.33 1.91 11.77
N PHE A 99 -5.56 2.92 10.92
CA PHE A 99 -6.62 2.88 9.94
C PHE A 99 -6.46 1.70 8.96
N MET A 100 -5.22 1.38 8.57
CA MET A 100 -4.91 0.25 7.67
C MET A 100 -5.10 -1.13 8.30
N LEU A 101 -5.37 -1.24 9.59
CA LEU A 101 -5.71 -2.53 10.21
C LEU A 101 -7.07 -3.08 9.76
N ASP A 102 -7.96 -2.22 9.26
CA ASP A 102 -9.25 -2.59 8.68
C ASP A 102 -10.05 -3.55 9.59
N PHE A 103 -10.51 -4.68 9.05
CA PHE A 103 -11.31 -5.66 9.81
C PHE A 103 -10.57 -6.27 11.01
N GLN A 104 -9.25 -6.28 11.03
CA GLN A 104 -8.50 -6.74 12.20
C GLN A 104 -8.69 -5.81 13.40
N ALA A 105 -8.76 -4.49 13.17
CA ALA A 105 -9.13 -3.54 14.21
C ALA A 105 -10.58 -3.75 14.67
N ALA A 106 -11.50 -3.99 13.72
CA ALA A 106 -12.91 -4.27 14.02
C ALA A 106 -13.09 -5.51 14.91
N ARG A 107 -12.33 -6.58 14.67
CA ARG A 107 -12.36 -7.79 15.52
C ARG A 107 -12.05 -7.48 16.98
N TRP A 108 -11.10 -6.59 17.26
CA TRP A 108 -10.83 -6.17 18.62
C TRP A 108 -11.87 -5.17 19.15
N LEU A 109 -12.22 -4.15 18.36
CA LEU A 109 -13.12 -3.10 18.80
C LEU A 109 -14.54 -3.63 19.11
N CYS A 110 -15.05 -4.54 18.25
CA CYS A 110 -16.41 -5.07 18.36
C CYS A 110 -16.47 -6.38 19.18
N GLU A 111 -15.54 -7.31 18.92
CA GLU A 111 -15.62 -8.68 19.42
C GLU A 111 -14.63 -8.97 20.55
N LYS A 112 -13.71 -8.04 20.86
CA LYS A 112 -12.61 -8.21 21.82
C LYS A 112 -11.69 -9.40 21.48
N THR A 113 -11.71 -9.84 20.22
CA THR A 113 -10.83 -10.89 19.72
C THR A 113 -9.50 -10.30 19.31
N VAL A 114 -8.39 -10.74 19.92
CA VAL A 114 -7.03 -10.34 19.51
C VAL A 114 -6.65 -11.10 18.25
N PRO A 115 -6.44 -10.43 17.09
CA PRO A 115 -6.03 -11.11 15.87
C PRO A 115 -4.63 -11.73 16.02
N LYS A 116 -4.43 -12.88 15.37
CA LYS A 116 -3.14 -13.59 15.34
C LYS A 116 -2.56 -13.56 13.94
N GLN A 117 -1.27 -13.83 13.83
CA GLN A 117 -0.59 -14.08 12.56
C GLN A 117 -1.24 -15.26 11.84
N ALA A 118 -1.37 -15.16 10.52
CA ALA A 118 -1.94 -16.21 9.66
C ALA A 118 -0.96 -16.65 8.54
N GLY A 119 0.26 -16.14 8.55
CA GLY A 119 1.23 -16.39 7.49
C GLY A 119 0.70 -15.93 6.13
N ASN A 120 0.78 -16.82 5.15
CA ASN A 120 0.26 -16.58 3.81
C ASN A 120 -1.23 -16.95 3.64
N ASN A 121 -1.94 -17.23 4.74
CA ASN A 121 -3.37 -17.53 4.70
C ASN A 121 -4.21 -16.30 5.02
N HIS A 122 -5.37 -16.19 4.42
CA HIS A 122 -6.36 -15.22 4.87
C HIS A 122 -6.87 -15.65 6.26
N PRO A 123 -6.95 -14.73 7.26
CA PRO A 123 -7.25 -15.13 8.64
C PRO A 123 -8.63 -15.77 8.83
N THR A 124 -9.61 -15.47 7.99
CA THR A 124 -11.00 -15.94 8.15
C THR A 124 -11.60 -16.60 6.91
N SER A 125 -10.96 -16.49 5.74
CA SER A 125 -11.45 -17.10 4.48
C SER A 125 -10.60 -18.30 4.09
N VAL A 126 -11.22 -19.47 3.88
CA VAL A 126 -10.53 -20.72 3.54
C VAL A 126 -11.26 -21.46 2.42
N PRO A 127 -10.50 -21.93 1.38
CA PRO A 127 -9.07 -21.72 1.17
C PRO A 127 -8.78 -20.39 0.47
N THR A 128 -7.98 -19.56 1.12
CA THR A 128 -7.41 -18.33 0.54
C THR A 128 -6.02 -18.20 1.09
N GLY A 129 -5.01 -18.27 0.23
CA GLY A 129 -3.61 -18.31 0.64
C GLY A 129 -2.67 -18.76 -0.46
N VAL A 130 -1.44 -19.06 -0.07
CA VAL A 130 -0.36 -19.51 -0.96
C VAL A 130 -0.21 -21.01 -0.86
N PHE A 131 -0.18 -21.69 -2.02
CA PHE A 131 -0.07 -23.13 -2.14
C PHE A 131 1.08 -23.51 -3.08
N LYS A 132 1.82 -24.58 -2.74
CA LYS A 132 2.93 -25.07 -3.54
C LYS A 132 2.45 -25.64 -4.88
N THR A 133 3.26 -25.42 -5.90
CA THR A 133 3.13 -26.00 -7.24
C THR A 133 4.39 -26.78 -7.59
N SER A 134 4.44 -27.44 -8.75
CA SER A 134 5.61 -28.20 -9.18
C SER A 134 6.87 -27.34 -9.41
N ASN A 135 6.68 -26.02 -9.72
CA ASN A 135 7.77 -25.09 -10.06
C ASN A 135 7.83 -23.86 -9.14
N GLY A 136 7.04 -23.81 -8.07
CA GLY A 136 7.02 -22.66 -7.17
C GLY A 136 5.77 -22.61 -6.29
N ALA A 137 4.98 -21.55 -6.42
CA ALA A 137 3.77 -21.37 -5.63
C ALA A 137 2.73 -20.53 -6.39
N ILE A 138 1.46 -20.75 -6.04
CA ILE A 138 0.32 -19.99 -6.56
C ILE A 138 -0.46 -19.38 -5.40
N ASN A 139 -0.95 -18.16 -5.59
CA ASN A 139 -1.90 -17.55 -4.69
C ASN A 139 -3.33 -17.88 -5.12
N LEU A 140 -4.15 -18.41 -4.21
CA LEU A 140 -5.55 -18.75 -4.43
C LEU A 140 -6.47 -17.86 -3.61
N GLY A 141 -7.52 -17.34 -4.24
CA GLY A 141 -8.56 -16.53 -3.61
C GLY A 141 -9.92 -17.22 -3.63
N VAL A 142 -10.04 -18.40 -3.03
CA VAL A 142 -11.27 -19.19 -3.04
C VAL A 142 -12.18 -18.77 -1.88
N ALA A 143 -12.89 -17.65 -2.07
CA ALA A 143 -13.82 -17.10 -1.09
C ALA A 143 -15.28 -17.34 -1.48
N GLY A 144 -16.08 -17.81 -0.51
CA GLY A 144 -17.51 -18.08 -0.70
C GLY A 144 -17.81 -19.41 -1.38
N GLU A 145 -19.05 -19.87 -1.22
CA GLU A 145 -19.47 -21.23 -1.61
C GLU A 145 -19.44 -21.45 -3.13
N THR A 146 -19.77 -20.45 -3.91
CA THR A 146 -19.77 -20.56 -5.38
C THR A 146 -18.36 -20.79 -5.92
N ILE A 147 -17.36 -20.06 -5.42
CA ILE A 147 -15.98 -20.21 -5.88
C ILE A 147 -15.39 -21.51 -5.33
N TRP A 148 -15.72 -21.89 -4.08
CA TRP A 148 -15.33 -23.17 -3.50
C TRP A 148 -15.78 -24.35 -4.36
N LYS A 149 -17.05 -24.35 -4.79
CA LYS A 149 -17.59 -25.40 -5.68
C LYS A 149 -16.83 -25.45 -7.01
N ARG A 150 -16.62 -24.31 -7.67
CA ARG A 150 -15.87 -24.23 -8.93
C ARG A 150 -14.45 -24.75 -8.78
N PHE A 151 -13.79 -24.36 -7.70
CA PHE A 151 -12.44 -24.82 -7.38
C PHE A 151 -12.38 -26.34 -7.21
N ALA A 152 -13.22 -26.92 -6.35
CA ALA A 152 -13.27 -28.36 -6.12
C ALA A 152 -13.54 -29.16 -7.40
N GLU A 153 -14.42 -28.66 -8.28
CA GLU A 153 -14.70 -29.24 -9.59
C GLU A 153 -13.48 -29.14 -10.53
N ALA A 154 -12.82 -27.98 -10.59
CA ALA A 154 -11.67 -27.76 -11.47
C ALA A 154 -10.46 -28.62 -11.10
N VAL A 155 -10.23 -28.82 -9.80
CA VAL A 155 -9.14 -29.68 -9.32
C VAL A 155 -9.51 -31.17 -9.27
N ASN A 156 -10.67 -31.57 -9.82
CA ASN A 156 -11.21 -32.93 -9.81
C ASN A 156 -11.36 -33.56 -8.42
N LYS A 157 -11.85 -32.75 -7.47
CA LYS A 157 -12.05 -33.09 -6.07
C LYS A 157 -13.48 -32.77 -5.61
N LYS A 158 -14.48 -33.21 -6.40
CA LYS A 158 -15.90 -32.99 -6.08
C LYS A 158 -16.30 -33.62 -4.75
N GLU A 159 -15.63 -34.71 -4.35
CA GLU A 159 -15.83 -35.36 -3.07
C GLU A 159 -15.62 -34.43 -1.87
N TRP A 160 -14.79 -33.37 -2.00
CA TRP A 160 -14.59 -32.37 -0.93
C TRP A 160 -15.86 -31.60 -0.60
N LEU A 161 -16.80 -31.51 -1.55
CA LEU A 161 -18.09 -30.82 -1.35
C LEU A 161 -19.02 -31.58 -0.44
N GLU A 162 -18.85 -32.92 -0.36
CA GLU A 162 -19.66 -33.83 0.45
C GLU A 162 -19.05 -34.11 1.83
N MET A 163 -17.81 -33.68 2.06
CA MET A 163 -17.12 -33.91 3.34
C MET A 163 -17.65 -32.93 4.42
N PRO A 164 -18.06 -33.45 5.59
CA PRO A 164 -18.56 -32.62 6.69
C PRO A 164 -17.56 -31.55 7.13
N GLU A 165 -16.26 -31.85 7.10
CA GLU A 165 -15.14 -30.96 7.45
C GLU A 165 -15.04 -29.74 6.55
N PHE A 166 -15.61 -29.78 5.34
CA PHE A 166 -15.54 -28.71 4.33
C PHE A 166 -16.92 -28.19 3.92
N SER A 167 -17.99 -28.66 4.54
CA SER A 167 -19.37 -28.35 4.19
C SER A 167 -19.81 -26.91 4.34
N SER A 168 -19.05 -26.10 5.08
CA SER A 168 -19.31 -24.67 5.29
C SER A 168 -18.01 -23.87 5.42
N ALA A 169 -18.07 -22.56 5.24
CA ALA A 169 -16.92 -21.67 5.45
C ALA A 169 -16.35 -21.81 6.86
N LYS A 170 -17.21 -21.99 7.87
CA LYS A 170 -16.78 -22.21 9.26
C LYS A 170 -16.06 -23.54 9.40
N ALA A 171 -16.62 -24.62 8.87
CA ALA A 171 -16.00 -25.94 8.92
C ALA A 171 -14.64 -25.96 8.22
N ARG A 172 -14.53 -25.31 7.05
CA ARG A 172 -13.25 -25.17 6.36
C ARG A 172 -12.23 -24.37 7.16
N LEU A 173 -12.67 -23.32 7.87
CA LEU A 173 -11.79 -22.54 8.74
C LEU A 173 -11.26 -23.35 9.92
N GLU A 174 -12.11 -24.15 10.54
CA GLU A 174 -11.75 -25.04 11.65
C GLU A 174 -10.80 -26.17 11.21
N ASN A 175 -10.93 -26.63 9.95
CA ASN A 175 -10.11 -27.69 9.35
C ASN A 175 -9.09 -27.17 8.31
N ARG A 176 -8.64 -25.90 8.46
CA ARG A 176 -7.76 -25.24 7.49
C ARG A 176 -6.54 -26.04 7.12
N ASP A 177 -5.77 -26.50 8.10
CA ASP A 177 -4.47 -27.14 7.86
C ASP A 177 -4.66 -28.47 7.13
N TYR A 178 -5.74 -29.20 7.45
CA TYR A 178 -6.10 -30.42 6.74
C TYR A 178 -6.47 -30.13 5.29
N LEU A 179 -7.35 -29.16 5.06
CA LEU A 179 -7.75 -28.77 3.70
C LEU A 179 -6.56 -28.24 2.88
N ASN A 180 -5.74 -27.39 3.47
CA ASN A 180 -4.56 -26.85 2.80
C ASN A 180 -3.58 -27.96 2.40
N GLY A 181 -3.38 -28.98 3.24
CA GLY A 181 -2.56 -30.14 2.91
C GLY A 181 -3.09 -30.90 1.68
N LEU A 182 -4.40 -31.16 1.64
CA LEU A 182 -5.04 -31.81 0.49
C LEU A 182 -4.94 -30.97 -0.81
N ILE A 183 -5.05 -29.64 -0.68
CA ILE A 183 -4.89 -28.73 -1.82
C ILE A 183 -3.44 -28.78 -2.32
N GLU A 184 -2.45 -28.73 -1.43
CA GLU A 184 -1.02 -28.81 -1.82
C GLU A 184 -0.67 -30.14 -2.50
N GLU A 185 -1.27 -31.25 -2.08
CA GLU A 185 -1.09 -32.55 -2.77
C GLU A 185 -1.58 -32.51 -4.23
N VAL A 186 -2.59 -31.68 -4.50
CA VAL A 186 -3.12 -31.52 -5.85
C VAL A 186 -2.30 -30.47 -6.62
N THR A 187 -2.08 -29.30 -6.04
CA THR A 187 -1.42 -28.18 -6.74
C THR A 187 0.04 -28.47 -7.06
N SER A 188 0.72 -29.28 -6.27
CA SER A 188 2.10 -29.69 -6.54
C SER A 188 2.28 -30.54 -7.81
N LYS A 189 1.19 -30.99 -8.46
CA LYS A 189 1.27 -31.85 -9.66
C LYS A 189 1.43 -31.09 -10.97
N LYS A 190 1.18 -29.78 -10.98
CA LYS A 190 1.29 -28.93 -12.16
C LYS A 190 2.08 -27.67 -11.84
N THR A 191 2.49 -26.94 -12.87
CA THR A 191 3.15 -25.64 -12.72
C THR A 191 2.18 -24.53 -12.29
N SER A 192 2.71 -23.41 -11.83
CA SER A 192 1.90 -22.24 -11.47
C SER A 192 1.10 -21.72 -12.66
N GLU A 193 1.71 -21.68 -13.83
CA GLU A 193 1.09 -21.21 -15.07
C GLU A 193 -0.06 -22.11 -15.51
N GLU A 194 0.13 -23.44 -15.47
CA GLU A 194 -0.93 -24.40 -15.81
C GLU A 194 -2.14 -24.27 -14.88
N TRP A 195 -1.91 -24.06 -13.57
CA TRP A 195 -3.01 -23.85 -12.62
C TRP A 195 -3.71 -22.50 -12.84
N VAL A 196 -2.98 -21.43 -13.10
CA VAL A 196 -3.59 -20.12 -13.42
C VAL A 196 -4.50 -20.27 -14.64
N ASP A 197 -4.00 -20.85 -15.72
CA ASP A 197 -4.76 -21.05 -16.95
C ASP A 197 -6.05 -21.89 -16.76
N GLU A 198 -6.01 -22.91 -15.92
CA GLU A 198 -7.17 -23.76 -15.65
C GLU A 198 -8.19 -23.09 -14.73
N LEU A 199 -7.73 -22.46 -13.66
CA LEU A 199 -8.58 -21.88 -12.63
C LEU A 199 -9.26 -20.58 -13.09
N GLU A 200 -8.56 -19.77 -13.88
CA GLU A 200 -9.16 -18.56 -14.47
C GLU A 200 -10.31 -18.87 -15.41
N LYS A 201 -10.23 -19.95 -16.22
CA LYS A 201 -11.30 -20.39 -17.12
C LYS A 201 -12.61 -20.70 -16.39
N VAL A 202 -12.54 -21.12 -15.15
CA VAL A 202 -13.72 -21.40 -14.32
C VAL A 202 -14.06 -20.26 -13.36
N GLY A 203 -13.36 -19.14 -13.45
CA GLY A 203 -13.58 -17.96 -12.62
C GLY A 203 -13.18 -18.15 -11.16
N CYS A 204 -12.11 -18.91 -10.91
CA CYS A 204 -11.47 -18.99 -9.60
C CYS A 204 -10.31 -18.00 -9.54
N PRO A 205 -10.36 -16.98 -8.67
CA PRO A 205 -9.27 -16.02 -8.54
C PRO A 205 -7.98 -16.70 -8.09
N CYS A 206 -6.94 -16.54 -8.90
CA CYS A 206 -5.61 -17.07 -8.61
C CYS A 206 -4.55 -16.23 -9.33
N GLY A 207 -3.30 -16.41 -8.97
CA GLY A 207 -2.21 -15.73 -9.64
C GLY A 207 -0.84 -16.20 -9.13
N PRO A 208 0.22 -15.99 -9.92
CA PRO A 208 1.59 -16.27 -9.51
C PRO A 208 2.04 -15.29 -8.41
N ILE A 209 3.15 -15.61 -7.79
CA ILE A 209 3.84 -14.73 -6.84
C ILE A 209 5.11 -14.26 -7.51
N TYR A 210 5.08 -13.03 -7.99
CA TYR A 210 6.16 -12.43 -8.73
C TYR A 210 7.25 -11.84 -7.82
N SER A 211 8.50 -11.97 -8.25
CA SER A 211 9.59 -11.08 -7.84
C SER A 211 9.43 -9.69 -8.47
N ILE A 212 10.17 -8.70 -7.99
CA ILE A 212 10.02 -7.32 -8.47
C ILE A 212 10.35 -7.18 -9.97
N ASP A 213 11.34 -7.90 -10.47
CA ASP A 213 11.70 -7.92 -11.88
C ASP A 213 10.62 -8.61 -12.74
N GLU A 214 9.99 -9.67 -12.25
CA GLU A 214 8.87 -10.34 -12.91
C GLU A 214 7.64 -9.43 -12.99
N VAL A 215 7.33 -8.65 -11.92
CA VAL A 215 6.24 -7.65 -11.92
C VAL A 215 6.37 -6.71 -13.12
N PHE A 216 7.56 -6.14 -13.38
CA PHE A 216 7.75 -5.21 -14.50
C PHE A 216 7.85 -5.90 -15.88
N ASN A 217 7.93 -7.22 -15.92
CA ASN A 217 7.85 -8.03 -17.13
C ASN A 217 6.43 -8.51 -17.45
N ASP A 218 5.51 -8.45 -16.52
CA ASP A 218 4.12 -8.86 -16.70
C ASP A 218 3.40 -8.03 -17.78
N PRO A 219 2.62 -8.68 -18.68
CA PRO A 219 1.91 -8.00 -19.76
C PRO A 219 0.92 -6.94 -19.29
N GLN A 220 0.19 -7.18 -18.19
CA GLN A 220 -0.78 -6.22 -17.64
C GLN A 220 -0.07 -5.02 -17.03
N VAL A 221 1.03 -5.23 -16.31
CA VAL A 221 1.85 -4.16 -15.73
C VAL A 221 2.45 -3.27 -16.83
N LYS A 222 2.92 -3.88 -17.92
CA LYS A 222 3.37 -3.15 -19.14
C LYS A 222 2.24 -2.36 -19.79
N HIS A 223 1.06 -2.96 -19.95
CA HIS A 223 -0.13 -2.26 -20.47
C HIS A 223 -0.52 -1.07 -19.61
N LEU A 224 -0.47 -1.20 -18.28
CA LEU A 224 -0.72 -0.11 -17.34
C LEU A 224 0.39 0.95 -17.33
N ASN A 225 1.48 0.73 -18.05
CA ASN A 225 2.63 1.63 -18.17
C ASN A 225 3.18 2.04 -16.78
N MET A 226 3.34 1.07 -15.88
CA MET A 226 3.77 1.32 -14.50
C MET A 226 5.26 1.67 -14.38
N ALA A 227 6.09 1.39 -15.40
CA ALA A 227 7.48 1.83 -15.53
C ALA A 227 7.56 2.91 -16.61
N LYS A 228 7.72 4.17 -16.21
CA LYS A 228 7.81 5.30 -17.16
C LYS A 228 9.25 5.77 -17.33
N GLU A 229 9.73 5.74 -18.57
CA GLU A 229 11.08 6.22 -18.91
C GLU A 229 11.16 7.74 -18.75
N ILE A 230 12.23 8.19 -18.14
CA ILE A 230 12.62 9.60 -18.05
C ILE A 230 14.10 9.77 -18.40
N ASN A 231 14.46 10.93 -18.91
CA ASN A 231 15.86 11.29 -19.13
C ASN A 231 16.41 12.07 -17.93
N THR A 232 17.47 11.56 -17.31
CA THR A 232 18.12 12.18 -16.15
C THR A 232 19.58 12.44 -16.46
N ASP A 233 19.97 13.70 -16.69
CA ASP A 233 21.39 14.08 -16.73
C ASP A 233 21.99 14.07 -15.32
N PRO A 234 23.18 13.48 -15.09
CA PRO A 234 24.09 12.85 -16.06
C PRO A 234 23.88 11.34 -16.23
N PHE A 235 22.84 10.74 -15.63
CA PHE A 235 22.67 9.27 -15.56
C PHE A 235 21.96 8.69 -16.79
N GLY A 236 21.64 9.51 -17.80
CA GLY A 236 20.95 9.03 -19.01
C GLY A 236 19.49 8.66 -18.78
N LYS A 237 19.01 7.67 -19.51
CA LYS A 237 17.64 7.18 -19.38
C LYS A 237 17.49 6.28 -18.17
N THR A 238 16.45 6.51 -17.38
CA THR A 238 16.03 5.65 -16.27
C THR A 238 14.52 5.49 -16.25
N CYS A 239 14.00 4.55 -15.45
CA CYS A 239 12.58 4.37 -15.28
C CYS A 239 12.15 4.75 -13.85
N LEU A 240 11.01 5.40 -13.73
CA LEU A 240 10.33 5.65 -12.47
C LEU A 240 8.98 4.94 -12.46
N VAL A 241 8.52 4.57 -11.27
CA VAL A 241 7.16 4.06 -11.08
C VAL A 241 6.16 5.15 -11.45
N ASN A 242 5.22 4.83 -12.34
CA ASN A 242 4.21 5.77 -12.79
C ASN A 242 3.11 5.97 -11.74
N GLN A 243 2.28 7.00 -11.93
CA GLN A 243 1.12 7.27 -11.09
C GLN A 243 0.11 6.10 -11.13
N PRO A 244 -0.51 5.75 -9.99
CA PRO A 244 -1.43 4.61 -9.91
C PRO A 244 -2.85 4.92 -10.37
N PHE A 245 -3.10 6.09 -10.93
CA PHE A 245 -4.42 6.51 -11.46
C PHE A 245 -4.27 7.25 -12.79
N ASN A 246 -5.31 7.17 -13.61
CA ASN A 246 -5.35 7.81 -14.92
C ASN A 246 -6.48 8.84 -14.98
N LEU A 247 -6.15 10.05 -15.41
CA LEU A 247 -7.12 11.11 -15.71
C LEU A 247 -7.21 11.25 -17.24
N ASN A 248 -8.38 10.96 -17.79
CA ASN A 248 -8.57 10.92 -19.25
C ASN A 248 -8.42 12.28 -19.94
N ARG A 249 -8.73 13.37 -19.25
CA ARG A 249 -8.68 14.75 -19.76
C ARG A 249 -7.40 15.48 -19.36
N THR A 250 -6.85 15.16 -18.20
CA THR A 250 -5.63 15.77 -17.63
C THR A 250 -4.66 14.67 -17.22
N PRO A 251 -4.07 13.95 -18.19
CA PRO A 251 -3.20 12.83 -17.90
C PRO A 251 -1.96 13.28 -17.12
N ASN A 252 -1.44 12.37 -16.32
CA ASN A 252 -0.22 12.60 -15.55
C ASN A 252 1.02 12.60 -16.46
N GLU A 253 1.88 13.59 -16.27
CA GLU A 253 3.14 13.71 -16.97
C GLU A 253 4.28 14.01 -16.00
N PHE A 254 5.44 13.40 -16.23
CA PHE A 254 6.67 13.82 -15.57
C PHE A 254 7.18 15.10 -16.25
N LYS A 255 6.96 16.23 -15.62
CA LYS A 255 7.35 17.54 -16.16
C LYS A 255 8.83 17.84 -15.98
N GLN A 256 9.43 17.26 -14.95
CA GLN A 256 10.82 17.52 -14.60
C GLN A 256 11.50 16.22 -14.15
N LYS A 257 12.81 16.15 -14.42
CA LYS A 257 13.67 15.10 -13.86
C LYS A 257 13.87 15.31 -12.36
N PRO A 258 14.29 14.30 -11.60
CA PRO A 258 14.77 14.49 -10.24
C PRO A 258 15.94 15.50 -10.21
N PRO A 259 15.86 16.56 -9.39
CA PRO A 259 16.89 17.61 -9.37
C PRO A 259 18.17 17.12 -8.68
N LYS A 260 19.31 17.71 -9.05
CA LYS A 260 20.54 17.60 -8.29
C LYS A 260 20.44 18.45 -7.01
N LYS A 261 21.26 18.12 -6.01
CA LYS A 261 21.35 18.96 -4.81
C LYS A 261 21.68 20.41 -5.19
N GLY A 262 20.86 21.36 -4.77
CA GLY A 262 21.03 22.79 -5.02
C GLY A 262 20.68 23.25 -6.44
N GLU A 263 20.17 22.38 -7.34
CA GLU A 263 19.89 22.74 -8.74
C GLU A 263 18.97 23.96 -8.89
N HIS A 264 17.99 24.11 -8.01
CA HIS A 264 17.02 25.22 -8.05
C HIS A 264 17.30 26.35 -7.03
N THR A 265 18.43 26.32 -6.33
CA THR A 265 18.72 27.29 -5.25
C THR A 265 18.67 28.72 -5.75
N LYS A 266 19.33 29.01 -6.86
CA LYS A 266 19.37 30.39 -7.43
C LYS A 266 17.98 30.84 -7.90
N GLU A 267 17.26 30.00 -8.60
CA GLU A 267 15.89 30.27 -9.07
C GLU A 267 14.97 30.62 -7.91
N ILE A 268 14.95 29.80 -6.87
CA ILE A 268 14.09 30.01 -5.69
C ILE A 268 14.48 31.29 -4.93
N LEU A 269 15.77 31.54 -4.76
CA LEU A 269 16.23 32.72 -4.03
C LEU A 269 15.97 34.02 -4.83
N ASN A 270 16.10 33.98 -6.15
CA ASN A 270 15.71 35.09 -7.04
C ASN A 270 14.21 35.38 -6.98
N GLU A 271 13.34 34.37 -6.95
CA GLU A 271 11.91 34.54 -6.74
C GLU A 271 11.57 35.22 -5.40
N LEU A 272 12.36 34.94 -4.38
CA LEU A 272 12.25 35.59 -3.06
C LEU A 272 12.82 37.03 -3.04
N GLY A 273 13.38 37.51 -4.16
CA GLY A 273 13.90 38.88 -4.31
C GLY A 273 15.37 39.04 -3.93
N ILE A 274 16.09 37.95 -3.68
CA ILE A 274 17.56 37.99 -3.44
C ILE A 274 18.25 38.18 -4.79
N LYS A 275 19.12 39.21 -4.86
CA LYS A 275 19.80 39.58 -6.11
C LYS A 275 21.07 38.76 -6.33
N ASP A 276 21.55 38.74 -7.59
CA ASP A 276 22.69 37.92 -8.00
C ASP A 276 23.99 38.26 -7.29
N ASP A 277 24.19 39.53 -6.90
CA ASP A 277 25.34 39.98 -6.09
C ASP A 277 25.30 39.41 -4.67
N GLU A 278 24.13 39.37 -4.06
CA GLU A 278 23.90 38.74 -2.76
C GLU A 278 24.04 37.23 -2.84
N LEU A 279 23.50 36.59 -3.89
CA LEU A 279 23.67 35.15 -4.14
C LEU A 279 25.15 34.78 -4.27
N SER A 280 25.93 35.58 -5.03
CA SER A 280 27.37 35.36 -5.17
C SER A 280 28.12 35.47 -3.83
N SER A 281 27.68 36.36 -2.95
CA SER A 281 28.23 36.48 -1.60
C SER A 281 27.89 35.27 -0.74
N LEU A 282 26.64 34.73 -0.82
CA LEU A 282 26.22 33.53 -0.08
C LEU A 282 26.99 32.28 -0.55
N GLU A 283 27.26 32.15 -1.86
CA GLU A 283 28.11 31.09 -2.41
C GLU A 283 29.56 31.18 -1.91
N GLN A 284 30.16 32.38 -1.93
CA GLN A 284 31.54 32.59 -1.45
C GLN A 284 31.71 32.23 0.03
N HIS A 285 30.66 32.39 0.82
CA HIS A 285 30.68 32.07 2.25
C HIS A 285 30.16 30.61 2.52
N ASN A 286 29.93 29.77 1.48
CA ASN A 286 29.44 28.41 1.59
C ASN A 286 28.11 28.30 2.37
N ILE A 287 27.24 29.28 2.24
CA ILE A 287 25.91 29.28 2.85
C ILE A 287 24.92 28.55 1.94
N ILE A 288 25.12 28.62 0.63
CA ILE A 288 24.36 27.94 -0.42
C ILE A 288 25.30 27.24 -1.38
#